data_56d590b83e81c4e0a55926086359187a
#
_entry.id   56d590b83e81c4e0a55926086359187a
#
_cell.length_a   1.000
_cell.length_b   1.000
_cell.length_c   1.000
_cell.angle_alpha   90.00
_cell.angle_beta   90.00
_cell.angle_gamma   90.00
#
_symmetry.space_group_name_H-M   'P 1'
#
loop_
_entity.id
_entity.type
_entity.pdbx_description
1 polymer ?
#
loop_
_entity_poly.entity_id
_entity_poly.type
_entity_poly.pdbx_seq_one_letter_code
_entity_poly.pdbx_strand_id
1 'polypeptide(L)'
;VPEPSVVRRPTTAHPPTRLRPRAPWRLSDIDYAAIDRSQVTNDATLFTLVTMASFVETGSDLYAHVLVSYFDEDPEVAGWLAQSWEHEEVQHGAALREYVGYAWPDFDWRTVYDTFFDEYAKTCTLPDLEPSHGLELAARCVVEMGTATLYSSLHDYVQEPVLKDLAARIYADEVRHYKHFYRYFRRYQQRERHGRWRVGRTLAKRMFASRDDDGYCAYRHVWRATRTSEGSSVERDYQAFLDRVGTLARRHAPRELPVDMLLRPLQLPAPASSGAKAVARALYRFWLHA
;
A
#
# COMPACT_ATOMS: atom_id res chain seq x y z
N VAL A 1 -54.66 13.78 -13.55
CA VAL A 1 -53.25 14.16 -13.49
C VAL A 1 -52.63 13.27 -12.46
N PRO A 2 -51.70 12.35 -12.78
CA PRO A 2 -51.00 11.54 -11.78
C PRO A 2 -49.86 12.36 -11.17
N GLU A 3 -49.70 12.23 -9.84
CA GLU A 3 -48.63 12.85 -9.05
C GLU A 3 -47.26 12.26 -9.42
N PRO A 4 -46.17 13.03 -9.33
CA PRO A 4 -44.84 12.53 -9.61
C PRO A 4 -44.31 11.68 -8.45
N SER A 5 -43.87 10.46 -8.77
CA SER A 5 -43.23 9.53 -7.86
C SER A 5 -41.89 10.09 -7.33
N VAL A 6 -41.78 10.28 -6.04
CA VAL A 6 -40.57 10.67 -5.35
C VAL A 6 -39.55 9.51 -5.38
N VAL A 7 -38.55 9.66 -6.21
CA VAL A 7 -37.37 8.75 -6.20
C VAL A 7 -36.59 8.99 -4.90
N ARG A 8 -36.71 8.05 -3.96
CA ARG A 8 -35.88 8.03 -2.76
C ARG A 8 -34.43 7.74 -3.14
N ARG A 9 -33.53 8.71 -2.86
CA ARG A 9 -32.09 8.50 -2.91
C ARG A 9 -31.68 7.47 -1.85
N PRO A 10 -30.82 6.48 -2.16
CA PRO A 10 -30.24 5.64 -1.13
C PRO A 10 -29.16 6.43 -0.39
N THR A 11 -29.48 6.89 0.80
CA THR A 11 -28.51 7.41 1.76
C THR A 11 -28.28 6.34 2.81
N THR A 12 -27.09 5.79 2.88
CA THR A 12 -26.34 5.60 4.14
C THR A 12 -24.95 5.07 3.80
N ALA A 13 -23.99 6.00 3.67
CA ALA A 13 -22.59 5.63 3.83
C ALA A 13 -22.41 5.21 5.30
N HIS A 14 -22.24 3.91 5.55
CA HIS A 14 -21.82 3.43 6.86
C HIS A 14 -20.45 4.07 7.19
N PRO A 15 -20.24 4.54 8.44
CA PRO A 15 -18.92 4.99 8.86
C PRO A 15 -17.96 3.78 8.74
N PRO A 16 -16.73 3.99 8.23
CA PRO A 16 -15.76 2.90 8.08
C PRO A 16 -15.53 2.22 9.43
N THR A 17 -15.74 0.93 9.47
CA THR A 17 -15.50 0.11 10.66
C THR A 17 -14.04 0.27 11.06
N ARG A 18 -13.76 0.82 12.24
CA ARG A 18 -12.39 0.90 12.77
C ARG A 18 -11.89 -0.52 12.98
N LEU A 19 -11.00 -0.97 12.11
CA LEU A 19 -10.30 -2.24 12.27
C LEU A 19 -9.50 -2.19 13.58
N ARG A 20 -9.65 -3.19 14.42
CA ARG A 20 -8.94 -3.28 15.72
C ARG A 20 -7.54 -3.87 15.47
N PRO A 21 -6.53 -3.51 16.30
CA PRO A 21 -5.25 -4.19 16.29
C PRO A 21 -5.48 -5.71 16.44
N ARG A 22 -4.93 -6.50 15.53
CA ARG A 22 -4.97 -7.97 15.59
C ARG A 22 -3.69 -8.49 16.22
N ALA A 23 -3.75 -9.68 16.79
CA ALA A 23 -2.58 -10.43 17.21
C ALA A 23 -1.72 -10.84 16.00
N PRO A 24 -0.42 -11.12 16.17
CA PRO A 24 0.39 -11.71 15.11
C PRO A 24 -0.30 -12.94 14.53
N TRP A 25 -0.24 -13.09 13.21
CA TRP A 25 -0.88 -14.16 12.47
C TRP A 25 0.15 -14.95 11.66
N ARG A 26 -0.25 -16.13 11.15
CA ARG A 26 0.58 -17.02 10.33
C ARG A 26 -0.17 -17.39 9.07
N LEU A 27 0.55 -17.84 8.03
CA LEU A 27 -0.05 -18.35 6.80
C LEU A 27 -1.07 -19.47 7.06
N SER A 28 -0.82 -20.33 8.05
CA SER A 28 -1.73 -21.39 8.47
C SER A 28 -3.05 -20.92 9.06
N ASP A 29 -3.17 -19.64 9.40
CA ASP A 29 -4.42 -19.08 9.94
C ASP A 29 -5.40 -18.65 8.84
N ILE A 30 -5.01 -18.84 7.56
CA ILE A 30 -5.80 -18.47 6.39
C ILE A 30 -6.30 -19.76 5.73
N ASP A 31 -7.59 -19.90 5.62
CA ASP A 31 -8.22 -21.03 4.92
C ASP A 31 -8.39 -20.71 3.43
N TYR A 32 -7.35 -20.93 2.64
CA TYR A 32 -7.37 -20.69 1.20
C TYR A 32 -8.36 -21.62 0.45
N ALA A 33 -8.69 -22.77 1.02
CA ALA A 33 -9.66 -23.69 0.42
C ALA A 33 -11.10 -23.15 0.51
N ALA A 34 -11.36 -22.21 1.41
CA ALA A 34 -12.64 -21.54 1.56
C ALA A 34 -12.87 -20.37 0.59
N ILE A 35 -11.90 -20.06 -0.31
CA ILE A 35 -12.02 -18.97 -1.29
C ILE A 35 -13.21 -19.22 -2.22
N ASP A 36 -14.17 -18.28 -2.22
CA ASP A 36 -15.26 -18.26 -3.19
C ASP A 36 -14.82 -17.57 -4.49
N ARG A 37 -14.27 -18.38 -5.40
CA ARG A 37 -13.77 -17.90 -6.71
C ARG A 37 -14.83 -17.16 -7.52
N SER A 38 -16.10 -17.48 -7.36
CA SER A 38 -17.19 -16.86 -8.13
C SER A 38 -17.30 -15.35 -7.85
N GLN A 39 -16.87 -14.90 -6.67
CA GLN A 39 -16.91 -13.50 -6.26
C GLN A 39 -15.74 -12.67 -6.80
N VAL A 40 -14.67 -13.28 -7.30
CA VAL A 40 -13.44 -12.58 -7.69
C VAL A 40 -12.98 -12.84 -9.11
N THR A 41 -13.36 -13.96 -9.72
CA THR A 41 -12.82 -14.42 -11.03
C THR A 41 -13.07 -13.41 -12.15
N ASN A 42 -14.20 -12.69 -12.13
CA ASN A 42 -14.57 -11.74 -13.17
C ASN A 42 -14.10 -10.30 -12.90
N ASP A 43 -13.42 -10.04 -11.79
CA ASP A 43 -12.89 -8.71 -11.48
C ASP A 43 -11.41 -8.60 -11.91
N ALA A 44 -11.21 -8.20 -13.16
CA ALA A 44 -9.86 -8.00 -13.71
C ALA A 44 -9.05 -6.91 -12.98
N THR A 45 -9.72 -5.92 -12.38
CA THR A 45 -9.03 -4.88 -11.59
C THR A 45 -8.53 -5.46 -10.28
N LEU A 46 -9.36 -6.25 -9.61
CA LEU A 46 -8.99 -6.94 -8.37
C LEU A 46 -7.86 -7.94 -8.62
N PHE A 47 -7.98 -8.77 -9.67
CA PHE A 47 -6.91 -9.69 -10.07
C PHE A 47 -5.58 -8.97 -10.25
N THR A 48 -5.56 -7.91 -11.06
CA THR A 48 -4.34 -7.14 -11.34
C THR A 48 -3.78 -6.53 -10.05
N LEU A 49 -4.62 -5.91 -9.22
CA LEU A 49 -4.21 -5.25 -7.99
C LEU A 49 -3.59 -6.23 -6.98
N VAL A 50 -4.25 -7.37 -6.74
CA VAL A 50 -3.78 -8.38 -5.78
C VAL A 50 -2.51 -9.07 -6.28
N THR A 51 -2.42 -9.34 -7.58
CA THR A 51 -1.22 -9.94 -8.19
C THR A 51 -0.02 -8.98 -8.12
N MET A 52 -0.22 -7.70 -8.45
CA MET A 52 0.84 -6.68 -8.31
C MET A 52 1.30 -6.56 -6.85
N ALA A 53 0.36 -6.49 -5.91
CA ALA A 53 0.68 -6.43 -4.49
C ALA A 53 1.49 -7.67 -4.07
N SER A 54 1.10 -8.88 -4.50
CA SER A 54 1.84 -10.10 -4.20
C SER A 54 3.28 -10.09 -4.74
N PHE A 55 3.52 -9.43 -5.87
CA PHE A 55 4.87 -9.29 -6.44
C PHE A 55 5.74 -8.35 -5.61
N VAL A 56 5.23 -7.16 -5.31
CA VAL A 56 5.97 -6.13 -4.57
C VAL A 56 6.28 -6.61 -3.15
N GLU A 57 5.29 -7.17 -2.46
CA GLU A 57 5.45 -7.71 -1.10
C GLU A 57 6.43 -8.91 -1.07
N THR A 58 6.38 -9.80 -2.06
CA THR A 58 7.33 -10.94 -2.12
C THR A 58 8.76 -10.47 -2.39
N GLY A 59 8.96 -9.37 -3.12
CA GLY A 59 10.28 -8.79 -3.41
C GLY A 59 10.80 -7.84 -2.33
N SER A 60 10.08 -7.66 -1.23
CA SER A 60 10.43 -6.71 -0.16
C SER A 60 11.72 -7.08 0.59
N ASP A 61 12.13 -8.35 0.58
CA ASP A 61 13.39 -8.82 1.16
C ASP A 61 14.61 -8.09 0.59
N LEU A 62 14.64 -7.84 -0.72
CA LEU A 62 15.73 -7.06 -1.34
C LEU A 62 15.85 -5.67 -0.73
N TYR A 63 14.72 -5.00 -0.58
CA TYR A 63 14.69 -3.67 -0.01
C TYR A 63 15.00 -3.68 1.49
N ALA A 64 14.56 -4.71 2.20
CA ALA A 64 14.86 -4.92 3.61
C ALA A 64 16.37 -5.02 3.86
N HIS A 65 17.08 -5.82 3.07
CA HIS A 65 18.53 -5.93 3.15
C HIS A 65 19.26 -4.60 2.93
N VAL A 66 18.78 -3.78 1.99
CA VAL A 66 19.32 -2.44 1.74
C VAL A 66 19.11 -1.53 2.95
N LEU A 67 17.91 -1.55 3.55
CA LEU A 67 17.61 -0.78 4.75
C LEU A 67 18.42 -1.26 5.97
N VAL A 68 18.54 -2.56 6.19
CA VAL A 68 19.35 -3.12 7.28
C VAL A 68 20.80 -2.64 7.16
N SER A 69 21.37 -2.70 5.95
CA SER A 69 22.74 -2.20 5.71
C SER A 69 22.85 -0.69 5.92
N TYR A 70 21.80 0.08 5.57
CA TYR A 70 21.79 1.53 5.76
C TYR A 70 21.74 1.93 7.23
N PHE A 71 21.15 1.10 8.10
CA PHE A 71 21.04 1.31 9.54
C PHE A 71 22.00 0.45 10.37
N ASP A 72 23.10 -0.07 9.80
CA ASP A 72 24.01 -1.00 10.46
C ASP A 72 24.64 -0.43 11.75
N GLU A 73 24.85 0.90 11.80
CA GLU A 73 25.34 1.61 12.98
C GLU A 73 24.28 1.76 14.12
N ASP A 74 23.02 1.39 13.87
CA ASP A 74 21.93 1.43 14.84
C ASP A 74 21.32 0.04 15.04
N PRO A 75 21.88 -0.79 15.96
CA PRO A 75 21.44 -2.18 16.15
C PRO A 75 19.96 -2.33 16.52
N GLU A 76 19.33 -1.32 17.13
CA GLU A 76 17.90 -1.38 17.44
C GLU A 76 17.05 -1.28 16.17
N VAL A 77 17.37 -0.34 15.26
CA VAL A 77 16.66 -0.19 14.00
C VAL A 77 16.94 -1.35 13.06
N ALA A 78 18.22 -1.68 12.84
CA ALA A 78 18.63 -2.79 11.99
C ALA A 78 18.05 -4.13 12.47
N GLY A 79 18.08 -4.37 13.79
CA GLY A 79 17.51 -5.58 14.38
C GLY A 79 16.00 -5.68 14.20
N TRP A 80 15.26 -4.58 14.37
CA TRP A 80 13.81 -4.57 14.12
C TRP A 80 13.49 -4.77 12.63
N LEU A 81 14.23 -4.14 11.74
CA LEU A 81 14.08 -4.31 10.29
C LEU A 81 14.25 -5.77 9.89
N ALA A 82 15.36 -6.41 10.31
CA ALA A 82 15.68 -7.78 9.91
C ALA A 82 14.82 -8.85 10.60
N GLN A 83 14.45 -8.67 11.87
CA GLN A 83 13.82 -9.72 12.67
C GLN A 83 12.29 -9.61 12.75
N SER A 84 11.73 -8.46 12.41
CA SER A 84 10.29 -8.23 12.52
C SER A 84 9.71 -7.72 11.20
N TRP A 85 10.15 -6.58 10.70
CA TRP A 85 9.56 -5.93 9.54
C TRP A 85 9.72 -6.77 8.27
N GLU A 86 10.93 -7.14 7.91
CA GLU A 86 11.21 -8.01 6.75
C GLU A 86 10.42 -9.31 6.79
N HIS A 87 10.40 -9.95 7.97
CA HIS A 87 9.69 -11.23 8.14
C HIS A 87 8.17 -11.09 7.90
N GLU A 88 7.58 -9.99 8.35
CA GLU A 88 6.15 -9.70 8.16
C GLU A 88 5.84 -9.34 6.71
N GLU A 89 6.69 -8.54 6.03
CA GLU A 89 6.55 -8.22 4.59
C GLU A 89 6.61 -9.49 3.72
N VAL A 90 7.61 -10.34 3.95
CA VAL A 90 7.72 -11.63 3.23
C VAL A 90 6.49 -12.51 3.47
N GLN A 91 5.94 -12.48 4.70
CA GLN A 91 4.69 -13.18 5.00
C GLN A 91 3.50 -12.60 4.23
N HIS A 92 3.39 -11.28 4.08
CA HIS A 92 2.37 -10.64 3.26
C HIS A 92 2.44 -11.12 1.81
N GLY A 93 3.64 -11.08 1.23
CA GLY A 93 3.89 -11.58 -0.14
C GLY A 93 3.50 -13.04 -0.31
N ALA A 94 3.93 -13.91 0.61
CA ALA A 94 3.59 -15.32 0.58
C ALA A 94 2.08 -15.57 0.68
N ALA A 95 1.38 -14.84 1.56
CA ALA A 95 -0.07 -14.96 1.73
C ALA A 95 -0.84 -14.52 0.48
N LEU A 96 -0.45 -13.40 -0.12
CA LEU A 96 -1.06 -12.90 -1.34
C LEU A 96 -0.78 -13.81 -2.54
N ARG A 97 0.44 -14.37 -2.66
CA ARG A 97 0.79 -15.37 -3.68
C ARG A 97 -0.09 -16.60 -3.57
N GLU A 98 -0.23 -17.16 -2.37
CA GLU A 98 -1.11 -18.31 -2.15
C GLU A 98 -2.55 -17.96 -2.53
N TYR A 99 -3.03 -16.78 -2.14
CA TYR A 99 -4.37 -16.32 -2.53
C TYR A 99 -4.53 -16.27 -4.05
N VAL A 100 -3.58 -15.67 -4.79
CA VAL A 100 -3.60 -15.61 -6.25
C VAL A 100 -3.66 -17.01 -6.87
N GLY A 101 -2.85 -17.95 -6.37
CA GLY A 101 -2.83 -19.33 -6.86
C GLY A 101 -4.15 -20.07 -6.67
N TYR A 102 -4.86 -19.82 -5.56
CA TYR A 102 -6.17 -20.44 -5.33
C TYR A 102 -7.30 -19.73 -6.09
N ALA A 103 -7.29 -18.41 -6.14
CA ALA A 103 -8.35 -17.61 -6.78
C ALA A 103 -8.28 -17.66 -8.32
N TRP A 104 -7.08 -17.63 -8.89
CA TRP A 104 -6.81 -17.61 -10.33
C TRP A 104 -5.76 -18.68 -10.73
N PRO A 105 -6.09 -19.99 -10.64
CA PRO A 105 -5.13 -21.09 -10.81
C PRO A 105 -4.56 -21.22 -12.24
N ASP A 106 -5.19 -20.59 -13.23
CA ASP A 106 -4.69 -20.58 -14.61
C ASP A 106 -3.58 -19.54 -14.83
N PHE A 107 -3.30 -18.68 -13.83
CA PHE A 107 -2.24 -17.70 -13.90
C PHE A 107 -0.91 -18.29 -13.39
N ASP A 108 0.09 -18.35 -14.26
CA ASP A 108 1.43 -18.81 -13.88
C ASP A 108 2.17 -17.71 -13.10
N TRP A 109 1.80 -17.60 -11.83
CA TRP A 109 2.37 -16.60 -10.92
C TRP A 109 3.90 -16.67 -10.89
N ARG A 110 4.46 -17.86 -10.82
CA ARG A 110 5.91 -18.05 -10.64
C ARG A 110 6.71 -17.52 -11.82
N THR A 111 6.35 -17.92 -13.03
CA THR A 111 7.04 -17.47 -14.25
C THR A 111 6.95 -15.94 -14.41
N VAL A 112 5.80 -15.35 -14.13
CA VAL A 112 5.62 -13.90 -14.25
C VAL A 112 6.38 -13.15 -13.16
N TYR A 113 6.36 -13.65 -11.93
CA TYR A 113 7.12 -13.09 -10.82
C TYR A 113 8.63 -13.11 -11.09
N ASP A 114 9.19 -14.21 -11.58
CA ASP A 114 10.62 -14.30 -11.85
C ASP A 114 11.06 -13.24 -12.87
N THR A 115 10.26 -12.97 -13.91
CA THR A 115 10.56 -11.89 -14.86
C THR A 115 10.42 -10.48 -14.27
N PHE A 116 9.46 -10.27 -13.38
CA PHE A 116 9.31 -9.03 -12.61
C PHE A 116 10.52 -8.82 -11.69
N PHE A 117 10.90 -9.85 -10.93
CA PHE A 117 11.96 -9.77 -9.94
C PHE A 117 13.33 -9.44 -10.57
N ASP A 118 13.64 -10.02 -11.75
CA ASP A 118 14.86 -9.73 -12.50
C ASP A 118 14.99 -8.24 -12.91
N GLU A 119 13.86 -7.56 -13.10
CA GLU A 119 13.84 -6.13 -13.40
C GLU A 119 13.83 -5.28 -12.13
N TYR A 120 12.96 -5.63 -11.18
CA TYR A 120 12.76 -4.94 -9.91
C TYR A 120 14.04 -4.90 -9.07
N ALA A 121 14.79 -6.00 -9.03
CA ALA A 121 16.05 -6.09 -8.29
C ALA A 121 17.10 -5.04 -8.71
N LYS A 122 17.00 -4.51 -9.92
CA LYS A 122 17.92 -3.46 -10.43
C LYS A 122 17.60 -2.07 -9.89
N THR A 123 16.40 -1.88 -9.33
CA THR A 123 15.95 -0.60 -8.78
C THR A 123 16.13 -0.49 -7.27
N CYS A 124 16.40 -1.59 -6.58
CA CYS A 124 16.59 -1.61 -5.13
C CYS A 124 18.06 -1.37 -4.77
N THR A 125 18.47 -0.11 -4.69
CA THR A 125 19.88 0.26 -4.43
C THR A 125 20.04 1.26 -3.30
N LEU A 126 21.22 1.26 -2.61
CA LEU A 126 21.54 2.23 -1.56
C LEU A 126 21.46 3.70 -1.99
N PRO A 127 21.89 4.10 -3.23
CA PRO A 127 21.75 5.48 -3.69
C PRO A 127 20.31 6.00 -3.78
N ASP A 128 19.30 5.13 -3.79
CA ASP A 128 17.89 5.52 -3.86
C ASP A 128 17.32 5.94 -2.50
N LEU A 129 18.06 5.70 -1.42
CA LEU A 129 17.66 6.12 -0.07
C LEU A 129 17.84 7.63 0.13
N GLU A 130 17.12 8.17 1.10
CA GLU A 130 17.29 9.56 1.50
C GLU A 130 18.68 9.79 2.16
N PRO A 131 19.25 11.00 2.06
CA PRO A 131 20.64 11.27 2.47
C PRO A 131 20.87 11.26 3.99
N SER A 132 19.84 11.04 4.80
CA SER A 132 19.97 10.89 6.25
C SER A 132 18.97 9.88 6.79
N HIS A 133 19.36 9.20 7.85
CA HIS A 133 18.55 8.17 8.51
C HIS A 133 17.16 8.68 8.90
N GLY A 134 17.09 9.87 9.50
CA GLY A 134 15.81 10.46 9.88
C GLY A 134 14.90 10.76 8.68
N LEU A 135 15.45 11.24 7.57
CA LEU A 135 14.66 11.49 6.35
C LEU A 135 14.18 10.16 5.71
N GLU A 136 15.03 9.12 5.72
CA GLU A 136 14.60 7.81 5.21
C GLU A 136 13.45 7.23 6.06
N LEU A 137 13.56 7.32 7.39
CA LEU A 137 12.46 6.89 8.27
C LEU A 137 11.16 7.70 8.06
N ALA A 138 11.28 8.99 7.72
CA ALA A 138 10.11 9.79 7.32
C ALA A 138 9.54 9.34 5.97
N ALA A 139 10.40 8.98 5.00
CA ALA A 139 9.99 8.44 3.71
C ALA A 139 9.27 7.09 3.89
N ARG A 140 9.78 6.20 4.76
CA ARG A 140 9.09 4.94 5.11
C ARG A 140 7.70 5.17 5.68
N CYS A 141 7.50 6.19 6.50
CA CYS A 141 6.15 6.54 6.97
C CYS A 141 5.15 6.79 5.82
N VAL A 142 5.60 7.28 4.66
CA VAL A 142 4.74 7.46 3.49
C VAL A 142 4.40 6.13 2.83
N VAL A 143 5.37 5.21 2.74
CA VAL A 143 5.15 3.87 2.18
C VAL A 143 4.10 3.13 2.99
N GLU A 144 4.33 2.99 4.30
CA GLU A 144 3.41 2.29 5.21
C GLU A 144 2.01 2.94 5.27
N MET A 145 1.94 4.26 5.10
CA MET A 145 0.65 4.95 4.94
C MET A 145 -0.05 4.52 3.64
N GLY A 146 0.70 4.40 2.55
CA GLY A 146 0.19 4.00 1.24
C GLY A 146 -0.37 2.58 1.28
N THR A 147 0.43 1.63 1.78
CA THR A 147 0.04 0.20 1.91
C THR A 147 -1.13 0.01 2.88
N ALA A 148 -1.10 0.68 4.05
CA ALA A 148 -2.24 0.69 4.97
C ALA A 148 -3.53 1.23 4.31
N THR A 149 -3.42 2.26 3.47
CA THR A 149 -4.57 2.81 2.74
C THR A 149 -5.08 1.83 1.70
N LEU A 150 -4.18 1.18 0.96
CA LEU A 150 -4.50 0.16 -0.03
C LEU A 150 -5.27 -1.01 0.59
N TYR A 151 -4.70 -1.63 1.63
CA TYR A 151 -5.32 -2.81 2.26
C TYR A 151 -6.60 -2.47 3.03
N SER A 152 -6.72 -1.27 3.61
CA SER A 152 -7.98 -0.80 4.17
C SER A 152 -9.06 -0.62 3.09
N SER A 153 -8.68 -0.09 1.93
CA SER A 153 -9.61 0.09 0.79
C SER A 153 -10.03 -1.24 0.21
N LEU A 154 -9.09 -2.18 0.08
CA LEU A 154 -9.34 -3.53 -0.40
C LEU A 154 -10.29 -4.28 0.54
N HIS A 155 -10.05 -4.21 1.85
CA HIS A 155 -10.93 -4.78 2.88
C HIS A 155 -12.38 -4.24 2.77
N ASP A 156 -12.55 -2.94 2.55
CA ASP A 156 -13.88 -2.33 2.44
C ASP A 156 -14.57 -2.67 1.10
N TYR A 157 -13.79 -2.80 0.02
CA TYR A 157 -14.27 -3.10 -1.31
C TYR A 157 -14.71 -4.55 -1.48
N VAL A 158 -13.84 -5.51 -1.08
CA VAL A 158 -14.02 -6.92 -1.40
C VAL A 158 -15.10 -7.56 -0.52
N GLN A 159 -15.90 -8.43 -1.12
CA GLN A 159 -16.91 -9.21 -0.39
C GLN A 159 -16.45 -10.64 -0.12
N GLU A 160 -15.51 -11.18 -0.91
CA GLU A 160 -14.93 -12.49 -0.72
C GLU A 160 -14.23 -12.57 0.65
N PRO A 161 -14.66 -13.49 1.53
CA PRO A 161 -14.33 -13.41 2.96
C PRO A 161 -12.85 -13.66 3.25
N VAL A 162 -12.14 -14.50 2.48
CA VAL A 162 -10.73 -14.83 2.72
C VAL A 162 -9.85 -13.63 2.36
N LEU A 163 -10.06 -13.00 1.20
CA LEU A 163 -9.31 -11.80 0.81
C LEU A 163 -9.62 -10.63 1.75
N LYS A 164 -10.87 -10.51 2.16
CA LYS A 164 -11.27 -9.49 3.14
C LYS A 164 -10.54 -9.65 4.47
N ASP A 165 -10.44 -10.86 4.99
CA ASP A 165 -9.71 -11.15 6.23
C ASP A 165 -8.20 -10.94 6.04
N LEU A 166 -7.62 -11.39 4.93
CA LEU A 166 -6.22 -11.19 4.59
C LEU A 166 -5.87 -9.70 4.51
N ALA A 167 -6.66 -8.91 3.78
CA ALA A 167 -6.47 -7.46 3.70
C ALA A 167 -6.55 -6.77 5.07
N ALA A 168 -7.43 -7.23 5.97
CA ALA A 168 -7.52 -6.70 7.33
C ALA A 168 -6.29 -7.05 8.19
N ARG A 169 -5.67 -8.22 7.99
CA ARG A 169 -4.45 -8.65 8.69
C ARG A 169 -3.26 -7.79 8.24
N ILE A 170 -3.03 -7.71 6.93
CA ILE A 170 -1.94 -6.89 6.37
C ILE A 170 -2.12 -5.43 6.80
N TYR A 171 -3.31 -4.85 6.65
CA TYR A 171 -3.58 -3.48 7.13
C TYR A 171 -3.15 -3.24 8.58
N ALA A 172 -3.43 -4.20 9.47
CA ALA A 172 -3.07 -4.05 10.88
C ALA A 172 -1.56 -4.03 11.09
N ASP A 173 -0.82 -4.79 10.29
CA ASP A 173 0.64 -4.84 10.29
C ASP A 173 1.22 -3.54 9.75
N GLU A 174 0.74 -3.03 8.60
CA GLU A 174 1.17 -1.75 8.01
C GLU A 174 1.01 -0.57 8.96
N VAL A 175 -0.11 -0.53 9.70
CA VAL A 175 -0.31 0.49 10.76
C VAL A 175 0.69 0.32 11.90
N ARG A 176 1.12 -0.90 12.20
CA ARG A 176 2.14 -1.20 13.21
C ARG A 176 3.54 -0.79 12.72
N HIS A 177 3.88 -1.14 11.47
CA HIS A 177 5.11 -0.73 10.79
C HIS A 177 5.25 0.79 10.78
N TYR A 178 4.22 1.51 10.35
CA TYR A 178 4.20 2.97 10.41
C TYR A 178 4.54 3.50 11.81
N LYS A 179 3.98 2.93 12.88
CA LYS A 179 4.25 3.38 14.25
C LYS A 179 5.71 3.18 14.64
N HIS A 180 6.34 2.10 14.19
CA HIS A 180 7.75 1.83 14.43
C HIS A 180 8.63 2.79 13.65
N PHE A 181 8.42 2.97 12.34
CA PHE A 181 9.16 3.95 11.54
C PHE A 181 9.00 5.37 12.09
N TYR A 182 7.80 5.77 12.49
CA TYR A 182 7.56 7.07 13.08
C TYR A 182 8.26 7.24 14.45
N ARG A 183 8.30 6.20 15.29
CA ARG A 183 9.03 6.22 16.56
C ARG A 183 10.53 6.43 16.31
N TYR A 184 11.10 5.72 15.38
CA TYR A 184 12.51 5.84 15.01
C TYR A 184 12.79 7.19 14.35
N PHE A 185 11.94 7.66 13.44
CA PHE A 185 12.03 9.01 12.88
C PHE A 185 12.11 10.07 13.99
N ARG A 186 11.25 10.01 15.00
CA ARG A 186 11.28 10.96 16.11
C ARG A 186 12.59 10.93 16.89
N ARG A 187 13.18 9.75 17.08
CA ARG A 187 14.47 9.59 17.75
C ARG A 187 15.60 10.24 16.95
N TYR A 188 15.66 10.00 15.65
CA TYR A 188 16.62 10.63 14.75
C TYR A 188 16.41 12.13 14.62
N GLN A 189 15.17 12.58 14.55
CA GLN A 189 14.84 14.00 14.46
C GLN A 189 15.35 14.81 15.66
N GLN A 190 15.47 14.22 16.85
CA GLN A 190 16.08 14.88 18.00
C GLN A 190 17.58 15.16 17.82
N ARG A 191 18.27 14.34 17.04
CA ARG A 191 19.72 14.45 16.74
C ARG A 191 19.96 15.30 15.49
N GLU A 192 19.27 14.98 14.39
CA GLU A 192 19.46 15.59 13.08
C GLU A 192 18.78 16.94 12.91
N ARG A 193 17.72 17.21 13.66
CA ARG A 193 16.99 18.49 13.72
C ARG A 193 16.60 19.06 12.37
N HIS A 194 16.12 18.20 11.46
CA HIS A 194 15.64 18.64 10.15
C HIS A 194 14.48 19.63 10.29
N GLY A 195 14.53 20.74 9.55
CA GLY A 195 13.43 21.68 9.46
C GLY A 195 12.19 21.04 8.78
N ARG A 196 10.99 21.48 9.19
CA ARG A 196 9.71 20.97 8.67
C ARG A 196 9.62 21.01 7.15
N TRP A 197 10.22 22.02 6.52
CA TRP A 197 10.27 22.14 5.06
C TRP A 197 11.03 20.95 4.42
N ARG A 198 12.17 20.58 5.00
CA ARG A 198 12.98 19.46 4.49
C ARG A 198 12.23 18.13 4.67
N VAL A 199 11.63 17.90 5.84
CA VAL A 199 10.78 16.73 6.08
C VAL A 199 9.59 16.73 5.11
N GLY A 200 8.88 17.85 4.96
CA GLY A 200 7.76 17.96 4.02
C GLY A 200 8.13 17.67 2.58
N ARG A 201 9.31 18.13 2.13
CA ARG A 201 9.83 17.82 0.80
C ARG A 201 10.12 16.32 0.63
N THR A 202 10.69 15.66 1.64
CA THR A 202 10.91 14.20 1.62
C THR A 202 9.58 13.45 1.52
N LEU A 203 8.58 13.80 2.34
CA LEU A 203 7.26 13.18 2.27
C LEU A 203 6.63 13.34 0.88
N ALA A 204 6.67 14.55 0.32
CA ALA A 204 6.14 14.83 -1.02
C ALA A 204 6.90 14.03 -2.10
N LYS A 205 8.24 14.05 -2.08
CA LYS A 205 9.07 13.29 -3.02
C LYS A 205 8.69 11.80 -3.00
N ARG A 206 8.60 11.19 -1.82
CA ARG A 206 8.26 9.76 -1.69
C ARG A 206 6.82 9.47 -2.14
N MET A 207 5.88 10.34 -1.85
CA MET A 207 4.49 10.18 -2.27
C MET A 207 4.32 10.22 -3.80
N PHE A 208 5.14 11.01 -4.50
CA PHE A 208 5.12 11.05 -5.97
C PHE A 208 5.94 9.92 -6.59
N ALA A 209 7.09 9.55 -6.01
CA ALA A 209 7.93 8.48 -6.52
C ALA A 209 7.25 7.10 -6.45
N SER A 210 6.51 6.80 -5.39
CA SER A 210 5.81 5.50 -5.25
C SER A 210 4.69 5.27 -6.27
N ARG A 211 4.37 6.25 -7.12
CA ARG A 211 3.38 6.08 -8.20
C ARG A 211 3.97 5.49 -9.50
N ASP A 212 5.25 5.68 -9.75
CA ASP A 212 5.80 5.52 -11.09
C ASP A 212 6.71 4.30 -11.27
N ASP A 213 7.44 3.83 -10.26
CA ASP A 213 8.48 2.82 -10.47
C ASP A 213 8.02 1.38 -10.19
N ASP A 214 7.72 1.04 -8.93
CA ASP A 214 7.44 -0.35 -8.53
C ASP A 214 6.08 -0.83 -9.07
N GLY A 215 5.06 0.03 -8.97
CA GLY A 215 3.70 -0.28 -9.42
C GLY A 215 3.63 -0.46 -10.93
N TYR A 216 4.29 0.40 -11.71
CA TYR A 216 4.30 0.26 -13.18
C TYR A 216 5.10 -0.96 -13.61
N CYS A 217 6.23 -1.24 -12.96
CA CYS A 217 7.02 -2.44 -13.21
C CYS A 217 6.16 -3.71 -13.00
N ALA A 218 5.52 -3.86 -11.84
CA ALA A 218 4.65 -4.98 -11.54
C ALA A 218 3.46 -5.10 -12.52
N TYR A 219 2.79 -3.96 -12.79
CA TYR A 219 1.67 -3.91 -13.73
C TYR A 219 2.07 -4.43 -15.11
N ARG A 220 3.20 -3.97 -15.65
CA ARG A 220 3.66 -4.32 -17.00
C ARG A 220 3.91 -5.82 -17.16
N HIS A 221 4.43 -6.49 -16.12
CA HIS A 221 4.64 -7.93 -16.14
C HIS A 221 3.32 -8.70 -16.07
N VAL A 222 2.38 -8.30 -15.21
CA VAL A 222 1.03 -8.88 -15.18
C VAL A 222 0.31 -8.66 -16.51
N TRP A 223 0.35 -7.44 -17.05
CA TRP A 223 -0.29 -7.08 -18.32
C TRP A 223 0.25 -7.93 -19.49
N ARG A 224 1.58 -8.12 -19.58
CA ARG A 224 2.19 -8.97 -20.64
C ARG A 224 1.74 -10.41 -20.58
N ALA A 225 1.57 -10.94 -19.38
CA ALA A 225 1.16 -12.33 -19.16
C ALA A 225 -0.34 -12.55 -19.43
N THR A 226 -1.16 -11.51 -19.31
CA THR A 226 -2.63 -11.64 -19.38
C THR A 226 -3.27 -11.00 -20.62
N ARG A 227 -2.48 -10.26 -21.42
CA ARG A 227 -3.05 -9.61 -22.60
C ARG A 227 -3.50 -10.63 -23.65
N THR A 228 -4.71 -10.41 -24.16
CA THR A 228 -5.33 -11.26 -25.20
C THR A 228 -5.49 -10.58 -26.55
N SER A 229 -5.23 -9.26 -26.65
CA SER A 229 -5.49 -8.47 -27.88
C SER A 229 -4.21 -7.86 -28.45
N GLU A 230 -4.03 -7.95 -29.76
CA GLU A 230 -3.03 -7.20 -30.50
C GLU A 230 -3.47 -5.73 -30.60
N GLY A 231 -2.54 -4.78 -30.40
CA GLY A 231 -2.76 -3.34 -30.58
C GLY A 231 -3.08 -2.54 -29.30
N SER A 232 -3.11 -3.15 -28.12
CA SER A 232 -3.19 -2.38 -26.87
C SER A 232 -1.81 -1.82 -26.46
N SER A 233 -1.79 -0.60 -25.89
CA SER A 233 -0.59 0.02 -25.32
C SER A 233 -0.60 -0.19 -23.81
N VAL A 234 0.52 -0.69 -23.28
CA VAL A 234 0.66 -0.93 -21.84
C VAL A 234 0.49 0.37 -21.05
N GLU A 235 0.96 1.51 -21.57
CA GLU A 235 0.84 2.81 -20.92
C GLU A 235 -0.62 3.27 -20.81
N ARG A 236 -1.41 3.13 -21.90
CA ARG A 236 -2.83 3.47 -21.92
C ARG A 236 -3.62 2.60 -20.97
N ASP A 237 -3.35 1.30 -20.99
CA ASP A 237 -4.06 0.34 -20.16
C ASP A 237 -3.70 0.52 -18.68
N TYR A 238 -2.45 0.92 -18.39
CA TYR A 238 -2.02 1.30 -17.05
C TYR A 238 -2.75 2.54 -16.54
N GLN A 239 -2.89 3.59 -17.35
CA GLN A 239 -3.67 4.77 -16.96
C GLN A 239 -5.13 4.39 -16.68
N ALA A 240 -5.75 3.58 -17.52
CA ALA A 240 -7.11 3.08 -17.31
C ALA A 240 -7.23 2.20 -16.04
N PHE A 241 -6.19 1.45 -15.69
CA PHE A 241 -6.11 0.70 -14.44
C PHE A 241 -6.00 1.65 -13.24
N LEU A 242 -5.13 2.67 -13.30
CA LEU A 242 -5.00 3.68 -12.25
C LEU A 242 -6.30 4.44 -12.00
N ASP A 243 -7.05 4.76 -13.04
CA ASP A 243 -8.37 5.41 -12.94
C ASP A 243 -9.39 4.53 -12.19
N ARG A 244 -9.36 3.22 -12.46
CA ARG A 244 -10.22 2.26 -11.73
C ARG A 244 -9.81 2.12 -10.27
N VAL A 245 -8.52 1.96 -10.00
CA VAL A 245 -7.98 1.91 -8.62
C VAL A 245 -8.26 3.23 -7.88
N GLY A 246 -8.07 4.37 -8.53
CA GLY A 246 -8.43 5.68 -8.00
C GLY A 246 -9.92 5.78 -7.66
N THR A 247 -10.79 5.23 -8.51
CA THR A 247 -12.24 5.18 -8.23
C THR A 247 -12.55 4.28 -7.03
N LEU A 248 -11.88 3.14 -6.92
CA LEU A 248 -12.00 2.25 -5.77
C LEU A 248 -11.55 2.98 -4.49
N ALA A 249 -10.37 3.58 -4.52
CA ALA A 249 -9.85 4.34 -3.37
C ALA A 249 -10.77 5.49 -2.96
N ARG A 250 -11.34 6.24 -3.91
CA ARG A 250 -12.30 7.33 -3.61
C ARG A 250 -13.51 6.86 -2.80
N ARG A 251 -13.98 5.64 -3.05
CA ARG A 251 -15.18 5.08 -2.42
C ARG A 251 -14.88 4.39 -1.09
N HIS A 252 -13.74 3.72 -1.01
CA HIS A 252 -13.43 2.75 0.03
C HIS A 252 -12.25 3.15 0.95
N ALA A 253 -11.39 4.12 0.54
CA ALA A 253 -10.28 4.53 1.37
C ALA A 253 -10.72 5.29 2.63
N PRO A 254 -10.07 5.03 3.77
CA PRO A 254 -10.31 5.78 5.00
C PRO A 254 -9.90 7.25 4.80
N ARG A 255 -10.77 8.18 5.21
CA ARG A 255 -10.56 9.62 4.94
C ARG A 255 -9.58 10.29 5.89
N GLU A 256 -9.53 9.85 7.13
CA GLU A 256 -8.78 10.52 8.20
C GLU A 256 -7.39 9.93 8.40
N LEU A 257 -7.29 8.60 8.38
CA LEU A 257 -6.05 7.89 8.72
C LEU A 257 -4.86 8.27 7.82
N PRO A 258 -4.97 8.27 6.48
CA PRO A 258 -3.85 8.62 5.61
C PRO A 258 -3.37 10.06 5.82
N VAL A 259 -4.31 11.00 6.01
CA VAL A 259 -3.98 12.40 6.26
C VAL A 259 -3.27 12.56 7.61
N ASP A 260 -3.74 11.87 8.63
CA ASP A 260 -3.09 11.90 9.94
C ASP A 260 -1.68 11.27 9.90
N MET A 261 -1.52 10.16 9.21
CA MET A 261 -0.23 9.50 9.04
C MET A 261 0.74 10.37 8.23
N LEU A 262 0.30 10.97 7.12
CA LEU A 262 1.13 11.83 6.27
C LEU A 262 1.64 13.07 7.00
N LEU A 263 0.78 13.73 7.79
CA LEU A 263 1.13 14.99 8.45
C LEU A 263 1.89 14.81 9.77
N ARG A 264 1.82 13.64 10.37
CA ARG A 264 2.43 13.38 11.69
C ARG A 264 3.94 13.62 11.73
N PRO A 265 4.76 13.24 10.74
CA PRO A 265 6.18 13.53 10.73
C PRO A 265 6.54 15.01 10.69
N LEU A 266 5.63 15.91 10.25
CA LEU A 266 5.85 17.35 10.26
C LEU A 266 5.82 17.95 11.67
N GLN A 267 5.30 17.23 12.67
CA GLN A 267 5.23 17.66 14.07
C GLN A 267 4.70 19.11 14.21
N LEU A 268 3.58 19.40 13.52
CA LEU A 268 2.97 20.73 13.51
C LEU A 268 2.38 21.07 14.88
N PRO A 269 2.51 22.32 15.36
CA PRO A 269 1.81 22.78 16.57
C PRO A 269 0.29 22.73 16.36
N ALA A 270 -0.47 22.54 17.45
CA ALA A 270 -1.90 22.23 17.40
C ALA A 270 -2.75 23.13 16.47
N PRO A 271 -2.64 24.49 16.49
CA PRO A 271 -3.44 25.31 15.58
C PRO A 271 -3.05 25.13 14.11
N ALA A 272 -1.75 25.01 13.81
CA ALA A 272 -1.27 24.77 12.45
C ALA A 272 -1.63 23.36 11.96
N SER A 273 -1.65 22.37 12.86
CA SER A 273 -2.06 20.99 12.55
C SER A 273 -3.51 20.91 12.07
N SER A 274 -4.44 21.64 12.72
CA SER A 274 -5.85 21.63 12.31
C SER A 274 -6.06 22.24 10.93
N GLY A 275 -5.39 23.36 10.63
CA GLY A 275 -5.41 23.99 9.31
C GLY A 275 -4.77 23.10 8.24
N ALA A 276 -3.59 22.54 8.53
CA ALA A 276 -2.90 21.63 7.62
C ALA A 276 -3.72 20.38 7.32
N LYS A 277 -4.39 19.80 8.31
CA LYS A 277 -5.31 18.65 8.12
C LYS A 277 -6.49 19.02 7.21
N ALA A 278 -7.08 20.20 7.38
CA ALA A 278 -8.19 20.65 6.52
C ALA A 278 -7.72 20.79 5.06
N VAL A 279 -6.56 21.42 4.83
CA VAL A 279 -5.95 21.55 3.50
C VAL A 279 -5.56 20.17 2.93
N ALA A 280 -4.90 19.34 3.72
CA ALA A 280 -4.49 18.01 3.28
C ALA A 280 -5.69 17.10 2.93
N ARG A 281 -6.79 17.18 3.67
CA ARG A 281 -8.04 16.49 3.33
C ARG A 281 -8.66 16.98 2.03
N ALA A 282 -8.61 18.29 1.78
CA ALA A 282 -9.09 18.88 0.54
C ALA A 282 -8.22 18.42 -0.65
N LEU A 283 -6.89 18.46 -0.49
CA LEU A 283 -5.93 17.97 -1.49
C LEU A 283 -6.05 16.45 -1.71
N TYR A 284 -6.23 15.68 -0.64
CA TYR A 284 -6.43 14.23 -0.73
C TYR A 284 -7.72 13.90 -1.50
N ARG A 285 -8.81 14.64 -1.23
CA ARG A 285 -10.04 14.51 -2.04
C ARG A 285 -9.80 14.89 -3.50
N PHE A 286 -9.14 16.01 -3.74
CA PHE A 286 -8.82 16.45 -5.11
C PHE A 286 -7.92 15.42 -5.81
N TRP A 287 -6.88 14.93 -5.15
CA TRP A 287 -5.96 13.92 -5.67
C TRP A 287 -6.66 12.57 -5.99
N LEU A 288 -7.65 12.19 -5.19
CA LEU A 288 -8.50 11.03 -5.50
C LEU A 288 -9.47 11.32 -6.66
N HIS A 289 -9.65 12.60 -7.08
CA HIS A 289 -10.55 13.00 -8.17
C HIS A 289 -9.80 13.39 -9.45
N ALA A 290 -8.51 13.62 -9.39
CA ALA A 290 -7.63 13.90 -10.53
C ALA A 290 -7.05 12.62 -11.10
#